data_219ef0ecba389e2cc65c2e66907e8242
#
_entry.id   219ef0ecba389e2cc65c2e66907e8242
#
_cell.length_a   1.000
_cell.length_b   1.000
_cell.length_c   1.000
_cell.angle_alpha   90.00
_cell.angle_beta   90.00
_cell.angle_gamma   90.00
#
_symmetry.space_group_name_H-M   'P 1'
#
loop_
_entity.id
_entity.type
_entity.pdbx_description
1 polymer ?
#
loop_
_entity_poly.entity_id
_entity_poly.type
_entity_poly.pdbx_seq_one_letter_code
_entity_poly.pdbx_strand_id
1 'polypeptide(L)'
;MDATSEAESDPERAGSEPDPRRRRRRRAGERRAPRAVEASGGEGALVVAPVTETLTRGAPEPMVYAADVPQENIDEDALKVIRRLRRNGHRAYLVGGGVRDLLLGYRPKDFDIATSARPNEVRSLFRNCRIIGRRFRLAHILFAGGKVIEVATFRRDPLEAFDQVEGEFNEEMEALDADPGTRRREDVDLLIRHDNVFGEPHEDALRRDFTINGLFYDSESHSVIDYVGGMKDVLGRVVRTIGAPDMRFREDPVRILRAIKFSARLDLGIDPDVYDAMVAQRDELARAARPRLLEEVLRLLRGGASHRSFWLAWETGCLGVLIPQLAMHLDDDSALARRLWARLDAIDALKQDGQLPSDAVLFAALMLGPIEDAVHGERDPLAAYDGLMDDVVETLAVPRRMKERIRNVVYAQRRLASGKLGTMTRRDYFDDAATLFAIECDARGAPRPGWLDDERPEVEASDEDAPRRRRRRRRH
;
A
#
# COMPACT_ATOMS: atom_id res chain seq x y z
N MET A 1 5.34 35.84 84.14
CA MET A 1 6.57 35.09 84.35
C MET A 1 6.72 34.21 83.13
N ASP A 2 7.76 34.47 82.48
CA ASP A 2 8.46 33.74 81.47
C ASP A 2 7.84 33.56 80.06
N ALA A 3 8.38 34.37 79.21
CA ALA A 3 8.32 34.29 77.77
C ALA A 3 9.29 33.22 77.28
N THR A 4 8.92 32.41 76.35
CA THR A 4 9.80 31.71 75.44
C THR A 4 9.35 31.84 74.01
N SER A 5 10.22 32.36 73.23
CA SER A 5 10.26 32.56 71.77
C SER A 5 10.24 31.20 71.07
N GLU A 6 9.33 31.02 70.13
CA GLU A 6 9.41 29.95 69.13
C GLU A 6 9.66 30.56 67.75
N ALA A 7 10.73 30.11 67.16
CA ALA A 7 11.15 30.44 65.82
C ALA A 7 10.39 29.50 64.86
N GLU A 8 9.62 30.07 63.91
CA GLU A 8 9.03 29.39 62.78
C GLU A 8 10.14 28.95 61.81
N SER A 9 10.20 27.65 61.56
CA SER A 9 10.96 27.04 60.46
C SER A 9 10.02 26.75 59.27
N ASP A 10 10.36 27.38 58.19
CA ASP A 10 9.70 27.24 56.89
C ASP A 10 9.87 25.79 56.33
N PRO A 11 8.80 25.11 55.78
CA PRO A 11 8.95 23.80 55.19
C PRO A 11 9.39 23.90 53.74
N GLU A 12 10.43 23.10 53.44
CA GLU A 12 11.03 22.85 52.14
C GLU A 12 10.01 22.61 51.01
N ARG A 13 10.21 23.32 49.90
CA ARG A 13 9.60 23.04 48.60
C ARG A 13 10.09 21.69 48.10
N ALA A 14 9.25 20.68 48.15
CA ALA A 14 9.44 19.43 47.40
C ALA A 14 9.47 19.72 45.90
N GLY A 15 10.63 19.54 45.28
CA GLY A 15 10.80 19.58 43.83
C GLY A 15 10.05 18.42 43.17
N SER A 16 9.15 18.74 42.28
CA SER A 16 8.49 17.75 41.42
C SER A 16 9.51 17.14 40.46
N GLU A 17 9.75 15.85 40.60
CA GLU A 17 10.51 15.08 39.59
C GLU A 17 9.84 15.22 38.20
N PRO A 18 10.63 15.47 37.16
CA PRO A 18 10.08 15.61 35.81
C PRO A 18 9.68 14.23 35.23
N ASP A 19 8.47 14.14 34.66
CA ASP A 19 7.89 13.00 33.99
C ASP A 19 8.91 12.28 33.08
N PRO A 20 9.17 10.99 33.27
CA PRO A 20 10.13 10.23 32.48
C PRO A 20 9.79 10.20 30.97
N ARG A 21 8.53 10.44 30.60
CA ARG A 21 8.06 10.48 29.19
C ARG A 21 8.58 11.70 28.42
N ARG A 22 8.84 12.84 29.08
CA ARG A 22 9.43 14.01 28.44
C ARG A 22 10.93 13.86 28.14
N ARG A 23 11.68 13.03 28.91
CA ARG A 23 13.09 12.77 28.65
C ARG A 23 13.31 11.85 27.41
N ARG A 24 12.38 10.94 27.11
CA ARG A 24 12.50 10.05 25.95
C ARG A 24 12.35 10.79 24.60
N ARG A 25 11.46 11.80 24.50
CA ARG A 25 11.30 12.58 23.26
C ARG A 25 12.53 13.38 22.83
N ARG A 26 13.39 13.79 23.75
CA ARG A 26 14.62 14.54 23.41
C ARG A 26 15.80 13.64 23.00
N ARG A 27 15.81 12.35 23.34
CA ARG A 27 16.88 11.42 22.93
C ARG A 27 16.63 10.73 21.60
N ALA A 28 15.41 10.67 21.10
CA ALA A 28 15.07 10.11 19.78
C ALA A 28 15.63 10.95 18.61
N GLY A 29 15.97 12.21 18.82
CA GLY A 29 16.52 13.10 17.78
C GLY A 29 18.01 12.94 17.46
N GLU A 30 18.77 12.13 18.18
CA GLU A 30 20.22 12.01 18.00
C GLU A 30 20.71 10.61 17.60
N ARG A 31 19.86 9.69 17.22
CA ARG A 31 20.32 8.41 16.66
C ARG A 31 20.58 8.56 15.16
N ARG A 32 21.86 8.46 14.78
CA ARG A 32 22.36 8.36 13.42
C ARG A 32 21.47 7.40 12.62
N ALA A 33 20.98 7.89 11.48
CA ALA A 33 20.39 7.07 10.45
C ALA A 33 21.29 5.88 10.09
N PRO A 34 20.73 4.68 9.83
CA PRO A 34 21.50 3.57 9.31
C PRO A 34 22.16 4.03 8.00
N ARG A 35 23.45 3.68 7.83
CA ARG A 35 24.20 3.95 6.61
C ARG A 35 23.42 3.48 5.42
N ALA A 36 23.16 4.41 4.49
CA ALA A 36 22.65 4.10 3.17
C ALA A 36 23.56 3.03 2.55
N VAL A 37 22.95 1.94 2.09
CA VAL A 37 23.56 1.03 1.13
C VAL A 37 23.73 1.86 -0.14
N GLU A 38 24.96 2.07 -0.56
CA GLU A 38 25.28 2.73 -1.81
C GLU A 38 24.64 1.92 -2.96
N ALA A 39 23.46 2.37 -3.39
CA ALA A 39 22.96 1.98 -4.68
C ALA A 39 23.92 2.64 -5.71
N SER A 40 24.58 1.84 -6.50
CA SER A 40 25.34 2.27 -7.67
C SER A 40 24.38 2.92 -8.66
N GLY A 41 24.06 4.19 -8.44
CA GLY A 41 23.28 5.04 -9.32
C GLY A 41 24.21 5.72 -10.30
N GLY A 42 24.06 5.38 -11.59
CA GLY A 42 24.72 6.09 -12.65
C GLY A 42 24.38 7.59 -12.60
N GLU A 43 25.39 8.39 -12.80
CA GLU A 43 25.30 9.83 -12.96
C GLU A 43 24.48 10.16 -14.22
N GLY A 44 23.25 10.57 -14.03
CA GLY A 44 22.35 11.12 -15.03
C GLY A 44 21.40 12.08 -14.34
N ALA A 45 21.88 13.28 -13.99
CA ALA A 45 20.99 14.35 -13.53
C ALA A 45 20.09 14.74 -14.68
N LEU A 46 18.80 14.46 -14.57
CA LEU A 46 17.75 14.94 -15.46
C LEU A 46 17.80 16.47 -15.53
N VAL A 47 18.22 17.02 -16.65
CA VAL A 47 18.15 18.47 -16.93
C VAL A 47 16.70 18.76 -17.34
N VAL A 48 15.93 19.36 -16.44
CA VAL A 48 14.53 19.72 -16.65
C VAL A 48 14.42 21.23 -16.86
N ALA A 49 14.03 21.65 -18.07
CA ALA A 49 13.71 23.06 -18.37
C ALA A 49 12.21 23.20 -18.66
N PRO A 50 11.52 24.23 -18.13
CA PRO A 50 10.10 24.46 -18.43
C PRO A 50 9.93 24.94 -19.89
N VAL A 51 8.98 24.33 -20.60
CA VAL A 51 8.53 24.74 -21.93
C VAL A 51 7.05 25.14 -21.82
N THR A 52 6.71 26.37 -22.13
CA THR A 52 5.34 26.87 -22.02
C THR A 52 4.62 26.73 -23.35
N GLU A 53 3.63 25.85 -23.43
CA GLU A 53 2.65 25.85 -24.53
C GLU A 53 1.29 26.34 -24.02
N THR A 54 0.68 27.23 -24.81
CA THR A 54 -0.58 27.92 -24.47
C THR A 54 -1.78 27.00 -24.69
N LEU A 55 -2.50 26.62 -23.63
CA LEU A 55 -3.74 25.87 -23.69
C LEU A 55 -4.95 26.77 -23.32
N THR A 56 -6.10 26.42 -23.87
CA THR A 56 -7.39 27.13 -23.94
C THR A 56 -7.88 27.80 -22.65
N ARG A 57 -8.57 28.93 -22.80
CA ARG A 57 -9.17 29.81 -21.76
C ARG A 57 -9.98 29.03 -20.72
N GLY A 58 -9.58 29.11 -19.44
CA GLY A 58 -10.37 28.71 -18.27
C GLY A 58 -9.85 27.54 -17.46
N ALA A 59 -8.96 26.67 -17.99
CA ALA A 59 -8.31 25.62 -17.24
C ALA A 59 -6.98 26.11 -16.63
N PRO A 60 -6.52 25.55 -15.48
CA PRO A 60 -5.20 25.86 -14.96
C PRO A 60 -4.15 25.47 -15.99
N GLU A 61 -3.26 26.41 -16.33
CA GLU A 61 -2.17 26.14 -17.27
C GLU A 61 -1.21 25.12 -16.63
N PRO A 62 -0.91 23.99 -17.31
CA PRO A 62 0.05 23.03 -16.79
C PRO A 62 1.47 23.58 -16.92
N MET A 63 2.33 23.19 -16.01
CA MET A 63 3.76 23.26 -16.22
C MET A 63 4.19 22.09 -17.12
N VAL A 64 4.91 22.40 -18.20
CA VAL A 64 5.41 21.39 -19.13
C VAL A 64 6.93 21.32 -19.01
N TYR A 65 7.43 20.12 -18.76
CA TYR A 65 8.86 19.86 -18.57
C TYR A 65 9.36 18.94 -19.69
N ALA A 66 10.44 19.32 -20.37
CA ALA A 66 11.15 18.38 -21.22
C ALA A 66 11.73 17.27 -20.32
N ALA A 67 11.42 16.02 -20.60
CA ALA A 67 11.87 14.90 -19.81
C ALA A 67 12.61 13.90 -20.71
N ASP A 68 13.90 13.68 -20.42
CA ASP A 68 14.70 12.66 -21.09
C ASP A 68 14.41 11.30 -20.44
N VAL A 69 13.24 10.75 -20.78
CA VAL A 69 12.85 9.40 -20.36
C VAL A 69 13.35 8.41 -21.39
N PRO A 70 14.20 7.42 -20.98
CA PRO A 70 14.69 6.40 -21.90
C PRO A 70 13.52 5.65 -22.53
N GLN A 71 13.40 5.74 -23.86
CA GLN A 71 12.28 5.14 -24.60
C GLN A 71 12.26 3.61 -24.50
N GLU A 72 13.42 3.00 -24.32
CA GLU A 72 13.56 1.56 -24.08
C GLU A 72 12.96 1.08 -22.76
N ASN A 73 12.74 1.99 -21.80
CA ASN A 73 12.07 1.69 -20.55
C ASN A 73 10.55 1.78 -20.64
N ILE A 74 10.03 2.32 -21.76
CA ILE A 74 8.58 2.40 -22.00
C ILE A 74 8.15 1.19 -22.80
N ASP A 75 7.05 0.59 -22.36
CA ASP A 75 6.49 -0.57 -23.01
C ASP A 75 5.99 -0.24 -24.43
N GLU A 76 6.46 -1.00 -25.43
CA GLU A 76 6.09 -0.80 -26.84
C GLU A 76 4.58 -0.94 -27.10
N ASP A 77 3.89 -1.84 -26.38
CA ASP A 77 2.47 -2.03 -26.58
C ASP A 77 1.66 -0.87 -26.00
N ALA A 78 2.12 -0.27 -24.89
CA ALA A 78 1.55 0.98 -24.37
C ALA A 78 1.71 2.12 -25.39
N LEU A 79 2.89 2.25 -26.03
CA LEU A 79 3.10 3.23 -27.09
C LEU A 79 2.22 2.97 -28.32
N LYS A 80 1.99 1.70 -28.71
CA LYS A 80 1.07 1.34 -29.81
C LYS A 80 -0.37 1.75 -29.48
N VAL A 81 -0.79 1.57 -28.23
CA VAL A 81 -2.13 1.98 -27.77
C VAL A 81 -2.28 3.50 -27.85
N ILE A 82 -1.32 4.28 -27.32
CA ILE A 82 -1.36 5.74 -27.36
C ILE A 82 -1.42 6.24 -28.80
N ARG A 83 -0.53 5.77 -29.69
CA ARG A 83 -0.51 6.17 -31.10
C ARG A 83 -1.85 5.87 -31.80
N ARG A 84 -2.50 4.74 -31.48
CA ARG A 84 -3.78 4.39 -32.09
C ARG A 84 -4.91 5.30 -31.58
N LEU A 85 -4.95 5.62 -30.29
CA LEU A 85 -5.92 6.57 -29.73
C LEU A 85 -5.74 7.95 -30.38
N ARG A 86 -4.52 8.46 -30.49
CA ARG A 86 -4.22 9.79 -31.07
C ARG A 86 -4.57 9.86 -32.56
N ARG A 87 -4.27 8.82 -33.34
CA ARG A 87 -4.65 8.75 -34.77
C ARG A 87 -6.17 8.82 -34.99
N ASN A 88 -6.97 8.46 -33.97
CA ASN A 88 -8.42 8.56 -34.02
C ASN A 88 -8.96 9.83 -33.33
N GLY A 89 -8.09 10.83 -33.10
CA GLY A 89 -8.51 12.15 -32.59
C GLY A 89 -8.63 12.25 -31.07
N HIS A 90 -8.16 11.25 -30.32
CA HIS A 90 -8.22 11.28 -28.86
C HIS A 90 -6.89 11.68 -28.26
N ARG A 91 -6.92 12.53 -27.23
CA ARG A 91 -5.75 12.77 -26.38
C ARG A 91 -5.45 11.51 -25.58
N ALA A 92 -4.17 11.14 -25.47
CA ALA A 92 -3.74 9.95 -24.70
C ALA A 92 -2.32 10.16 -24.17
N TYR A 93 -2.12 9.83 -22.89
CA TYR A 93 -0.87 10.00 -22.15
C TYR A 93 -0.57 8.78 -21.29
N LEU A 94 0.72 8.49 -21.06
CA LEU A 94 1.09 7.66 -19.92
C LEU A 94 0.84 8.43 -18.63
N VAL A 95 0.41 7.75 -17.56
CA VAL A 95 0.02 8.42 -16.32
C VAL A 95 0.40 7.62 -15.07
N GLY A 96 0.33 8.27 -13.93
CA GLY A 96 0.38 7.62 -12.63
C GLY A 96 1.74 7.04 -12.26
N GLY A 97 1.71 5.84 -11.69
CA GLY A 97 2.90 5.17 -11.16
C GLY A 97 3.99 4.91 -12.20
N GLY A 98 3.61 4.61 -13.44
CA GLY A 98 4.55 4.39 -14.54
C GLY A 98 5.39 5.62 -14.84
N VAL A 99 4.77 6.81 -14.92
CA VAL A 99 5.49 8.07 -15.16
C VAL A 99 6.41 8.42 -14.01
N ARG A 100 5.92 8.32 -12.77
CA ARG A 100 6.73 8.53 -11.56
C ARG A 100 7.95 7.60 -11.53
N ASP A 101 7.75 6.30 -11.75
CA ASP A 101 8.83 5.32 -11.68
C ASP A 101 9.90 5.60 -12.77
N LEU A 102 9.49 5.96 -14.00
CA LEU A 102 10.41 6.40 -15.06
C LEU A 102 11.24 7.63 -14.66
N LEU A 103 10.60 8.64 -14.07
CA LEU A 103 11.26 9.87 -13.62
C LEU A 103 12.23 9.64 -12.45
N LEU A 104 11.95 8.64 -11.62
CA LEU A 104 12.85 8.21 -10.52
C LEU A 104 13.95 7.24 -11.00
N GLY A 105 14.02 6.93 -12.30
CA GLY A 105 15.01 6.01 -12.86
C GLY A 105 14.68 4.53 -12.68
N TYR A 106 13.46 4.19 -12.24
CA TYR A 106 13.03 2.81 -12.15
C TYR A 106 12.38 2.34 -13.46
N ARG A 107 12.45 1.04 -13.73
CA ARG A 107 11.68 0.44 -14.81
C ARG A 107 10.28 0.08 -14.32
N PRO A 108 9.20 0.71 -14.85
CA PRO A 108 7.84 0.39 -14.46
C PRO A 108 7.47 -1.05 -14.80
N LYS A 109 6.64 -1.65 -13.95
CA LYS A 109 6.06 -2.98 -14.23
C LYS A 109 4.83 -2.87 -15.11
N ASP A 110 4.01 -1.85 -14.85
CA ASP A 110 2.71 -1.63 -15.47
C ASP A 110 2.68 -0.22 -16.04
N PHE A 111 1.99 -0.06 -17.17
CA PHE A 111 1.81 1.22 -17.83
C PHE A 111 0.33 1.53 -17.96
N ASP A 112 -0.12 2.56 -17.25
CA ASP A 112 -1.47 3.07 -17.30
C ASP A 112 -1.55 4.20 -18.33
N ILE A 113 -2.64 4.21 -19.11
CA ILE A 113 -2.93 5.24 -20.11
C ILE A 113 -4.20 5.97 -19.69
N ALA A 114 -4.15 7.30 -19.69
CA ALA A 114 -5.33 8.13 -19.59
C ALA A 114 -5.63 8.78 -20.94
N THR A 115 -6.93 8.85 -21.30
CA THR A 115 -7.37 9.33 -22.60
C THR A 115 -8.68 10.11 -22.54
N SER A 116 -8.93 10.98 -23.54
CA SER A 116 -10.23 11.59 -23.75
C SER A 116 -11.27 10.63 -24.35
N ALA A 117 -10.84 9.47 -24.88
CA ALA A 117 -11.75 8.45 -25.41
C ALA A 117 -12.59 7.83 -24.30
N ARG A 118 -13.90 7.73 -24.50
CA ARG A 118 -14.79 7.03 -23.57
C ARG A 118 -14.61 5.51 -23.67
N PRO A 119 -14.97 4.73 -22.64
CA PRO A 119 -14.73 3.28 -22.64
C PRO A 119 -15.27 2.55 -23.87
N ASN A 120 -16.44 2.93 -24.38
CA ASN A 120 -17.03 2.33 -25.58
C ASN A 120 -16.24 2.70 -26.85
N GLU A 121 -15.70 3.91 -26.94
CA GLU A 121 -14.83 4.34 -28.04
C GLU A 121 -13.52 3.56 -28.03
N VAL A 122 -12.88 3.41 -26.86
CA VAL A 122 -11.70 2.54 -26.69
C VAL A 122 -12.03 1.12 -27.17
N ARG A 123 -13.16 0.56 -26.74
CA ARG A 123 -13.58 -0.79 -27.16
C ARG A 123 -13.79 -0.91 -28.67
N SER A 124 -14.30 0.12 -29.33
CA SER A 124 -14.48 0.12 -30.80
C SER A 124 -13.16 0.14 -31.55
N LEU A 125 -12.14 0.80 -30.97
CA LEU A 125 -10.82 0.91 -31.57
C LEU A 125 -9.97 -0.37 -31.39
N PHE A 126 -10.18 -1.16 -30.35
CA PHE A 126 -9.36 -2.32 -30.04
C PHE A 126 -10.19 -3.60 -29.94
N ARG A 127 -10.00 -4.56 -30.87
CA ARG A 127 -10.71 -5.85 -30.90
C ARG A 127 -10.42 -6.71 -29.64
N ASN A 128 -9.25 -6.56 -29.04
CA ASN A 128 -8.77 -7.26 -27.85
C ASN A 128 -9.08 -6.48 -26.56
N CYS A 129 -10.04 -5.57 -26.57
CA CYS A 129 -10.43 -4.75 -25.42
C CYS A 129 -11.57 -5.38 -24.63
N ARG A 130 -11.47 -5.37 -23.31
CA ARG A 130 -12.53 -5.70 -22.37
C ARG A 130 -12.75 -4.53 -21.41
N ILE A 131 -14.02 -4.15 -21.19
CA ILE A 131 -14.37 -3.15 -20.18
C ILE A 131 -14.57 -3.87 -18.86
N ILE A 132 -13.79 -3.48 -17.83
CA ILE A 132 -13.79 -4.10 -16.51
C ILE A 132 -14.20 -3.07 -15.45
N GLY A 133 -14.90 -3.57 -14.42
CA GLY A 133 -15.36 -2.77 -13.29
C GLY A 133 -16.71 -2.09 -13.53
N ARG A 134 -17.57 -2.16 -12.51
CA ARG A 134 -18.83 -1.43 -12.49
C ARG A 134 -18.64 0.03 -12.08
N ARG A 135 -17.70 0.26 -11.16
CA ARG A 135 -17.42 1.57 -10.58
C ARG A 135 -16.45 2.40 -11.43
N PHE A 136 -15.43 1.77 -12.02
CA PHE A 136 -14.33 2.49 -12.68
C PHE A 136 -14.26 2.28 -14.19
N ARG A 137 -15.03 1.40 -14.79
CA ARG A 137 -15.08 1.13 -16.24
C ARG A 137 -13.74 1.30 -16.97
N LEU A 138 -12.73 0.53 -16.54
CA LEU A 138 -11.42 0.51 -17.16
C LEU A 138 -11.44 -0.33 -18.44
N ALA A 139 -10.77 0.13 -19.48
CA ALA A 139 -10.57 -0.64 -20.69
C ALA A 139 -9.25 -1.41 -20.58
N HIS A 140 -9.31 -2.73 -20.47
CA HIS A 140 -8.17 -3.62 -20.48
C HIS A 140 -7.90 -4.08 -21.91
N ILE A 141 -6.77 -3.69 -22.49
CA ILE A 141 -6.32 -4.13 -23.80
C ILE A 141 -5.36 -5.30 -23.62
N LEU A 142 -5.72 -6.46 -24.13
CA LEU A 142 -5.03 -7.72 -23.91
C LEU A 142 -3.98 -7.96 -25.02
N PHE A 143 -2.75 -8.28 -24.63
CA PHE A 143 -1.65 -8.61 -25.53
C PHE A 143 -1.19 -10.07 -25.33
N ALA A 144 -0.29 -10.52 -26.20
CA ALA A 144 0.29 -11.85 -26.09
C ALA A 144 0.97 -12.07 -24.74
N GLY A 145 1.00 -13.33 -24.27
CA GLY A 145 1.58 -13.66 -22.95
C GLY A 145 0.74 -13.25 -21.76
N GLY A 146 -0.54 -12.89 -21.96
CA GLY A 146 -1.44 -12.47 -20.87
C GLY A 146 -1.23 -11.03 -20.38
N LYS A 147 -0.39 -10.26 -21.06
CA LYS A 147 -0.11 -8.86 -20.73
C LYS A 147 -1.36 -8.00 -20.96
N VAL A 148 -1.59 -7.07 -20.05
CA VAL A 148 -2.71 -6.13 -20.07
C VAL A 148 -2.19 -4.70 -20.04
N ILE A 149 -2.69 -3.84 -20.92
CA ILE A 149 -2.52 -2.39 -20.83
C ILE A 149 -3.85 -1.80 -20.36
N GLU A 150 -3.82 -1.08 -19.24
CA GLU A 150 -5.00 -0.42 -18.69
C GLU A 150 -5.17 0.96 -19.33
N VAL A 151 -6.39 1.23 -19.80
CA VAL A 151 -6.76 2.53 -20.38
C VAL A 151 -7.96 3.09 -19.62
N ALA A 152 -7.78 4.26 -19.04
CA ALA A 152 -8.81 5.00 -18.33
C ALA A 152 -9.22 6.25 -19.12
N THR A 153 -10.50 6.58 -19.13
CA THR A 153 -10.95 7.90 -19.58
C THR A 153 -10.65 8.94 -18.51
N PHE A 154 -10.26 10.16 -18.89
CA PHE A 154 -10.10 11.26 -17.93
C PHE A 154 -11.38 11.46 -17.11
N ARG A 155 -11.22 11.72 -15.82
CA ARG A 155 -12.33 11.87 -14.88
C ARG A 155 -12.17 13.15 -14.07
N ARG A 156 -13.29 13.67 -13.59
CA ARG A 156 -13.33 14.75 -12.60
C ARG A 156 -13.80 14.25 -11.25
N ASP A 157 -13.61 15.03 -10.21
CA ASP A 157 -14.08 14.71 -8.88
C ASP A 157 -15.61 14.71 -8.84
N PRO A 158 -16.26 13.63 -8.37
CA PRO A 158 -17.71 13.60 -8.24
C PRO A 158 -18.26 14.63 -7.26
N LEU A 159 -17.51 15.00 -6.20
CA LEU A 159 -17.97 15.97 -5.20
C LEU A 159 -18.03 17.38 -5.80
N GLU A 160 -17.04 17.79 -6.60
CA GLU A 160 -17.08 19.06 -7.32
C GLU A 160 -18.22 19.12 -8.36
N ALA A 161 -18.58 17.96 -8.92
CA ALA A 161 -19.70 17.86 -9.85
C ALA A 161 -21.06 18.05 -9.16
N PHE A 162 -21.20 17.63 -7.90
CA PHE A 162 -22.41 17.84 -7.10
C PHE A 162 -22.53 19.30 -6.64
N ASP A 163 -21.44 19.91 -6.20
CA ASP A 163 -21.43 21.33 -5.79
C ASP A 163 -21.83 22.27 -6.94
N GLN A 164 -21.45 21.96 -8.19
CA GLN A 164 -21.86 22.73 -9.37
C GLN A 164 -23.35 22.55 -9.68
N VAL A 165 -23.89 21.34 -9.53
CA VAL A 165 -25.32 21.08 -9.75
C VAL A 165 -26.16 21.67 -8.62
N GLU A 166 -25.70 21.63 -7.35
CA GLU A 166 -26.38 22.31 -6.24
C GLU A 166 -26.25 23.83 -6.34
N GLY A 167 -25.16 24.37 -6.90
CA GLY A 167 -25.01 25.79 -7.20
C GLY A 167 -26.01 26.28 -8.23
N GLU A 168 -26.19 25.56 -9.35
CA GLU A 168 -27.22 25.86 -10.36
C GLU A 168 -28.65 25.68 -9.80
N PHE A 169 -28.90 24.67 -8.93
CA PHE A 169 -30.18 24.48 -8.27
C PHE A 169 -30.47 25.52 -7.18
N ASN A 170 -29.45 26.01 -6.47
CA ASN A 170 -29.61 27.02 -5.45
C ASN A 170 -29.85 28.42 -6.07
N GLU A 171 -29.27 28.76 -7.21
CA GLU A 171 -29.59 29.99 -7.93
C GLU A 171 -31.06 30.00 -8.43
N GLU A 172 -31.63 28.83 -8.80
CA GLU A 172 -33.06 28.74 -9.12
C GLU A 172 -33.95 28.68 -7.88
N MET A 173 -33.47 28.20 -6.73
CA MET A 173 -34.25 28.07 -5.47
C MET A 173 -34.16 29.31 -4.56
N GLU A 174 -33.11 30.13 -4.63
CA GLU A 174 -33.09 31.46 -3.96
C GLU A 174 -34.16 32.40 -4.49
N ALA A 175 -34.80 32.07 -5.63
CA ALA A 175 -35.99 32.74 -6.12
C ALA A 175 -37.32 32.30 -5.46
N LEU A 176 -37.30 31.30 -4.56
CA LEU A 176 -38.47 30.79 -3.87
C LEU A 176 -38.15 30.62 -2.38
N ASP A 177 -38.59 31.59 -1.57
CA ASP A 177 -38.52 31.64 -0.10
C ASP A 177 -38.61 30.28 0.59
N ALA A 178 -37.55 29.85 1.32
CA ALA A 178 -37.68 28.91 2.43
C ALA A 178 -36.47 28.92 3.39
N ASP A 179 -36.77 29.06 4.66
CA ASP A 179 -36.05 29.03 5.91
C ASP A 179 -34.69 28.31 5.95
N PRO A 180 -33.55 28.95 6.31
CA PRO A 180 -32.25 28.32 6.41
C PRO A 180 -32.08 27.59 7.72
N GLY A 181 -32.56 26.34 7.78
CA GLY A 181 -32.20 25.40 8.81
C GLY A 181 -30.72 25.04 8.72
N THR A 182 -29.92 25.58 9.63
CA THR A 182 -28.49 25.35 9.85
C THR A 182 -28.17 23.85 9.93
N ARG A 183 -27.81 23.23 8.81
CA ARG A 183 -27.06 21.97 8.82
C ARG A 183 -25.57 22.31 8.93
N ARG A 184 -24.97 21.99 10.07
CA ARG A 184 -23.53 22.08 10.27
C ARG A 184 -22.84 21.22 9.20
N ARG A 185 -21.93 21.84 8.44
CA ARG A 185 -21.07 21.18 7.43
C ARG A 185 -20.11 20.13 8.00
N GLU A 186 -20.16 19.85 9.31
CA GLU A 186 -19.19 19.02 10.03
C GLU A 186 -19.46 17.50 9.94
N ASP A 187 -20.65 17.05 9.48
CA ASP A 187 -21.06 15.65 9.46
C ASP A 187 -21.35 15.07 8.06
N VAL A 188 -20.83 15.69 6.99
CA VAL A 188 -20.99 15.12 5.64
C VAL A 188 -20.04 13.94 5.48
N ASP A 189 -20.59 12.74 5.19
CA ASP A 189 -19.81 11.56 4.85
C ASP A 189 -19.07 11.78 3.51
N LEU A 190 -17.79 12.14 3.59
CA LEU A 190 -16.92 12.48 2.47
C LEU A 190 -16.40 11.24 1.70
N LEU A 191 -16.78 10.02 2.11
CA LEU A 191 -16.30 8.81 1.44
C LEU A 191 -16.74 8.75 -0.01
N ILE A 192 -15.77 8.69 -0.94
CA ILE A 192 -16.01 8.55 -2.37
C ILE A 192 -16.63 7.19 -2.67
N ARG A 193 -17.92 7.16 -3.03
CA ARG A 193 -18.67 5.94 -3.35
C ARG A 193 -18.87 5.70 -4.85
N HIS A 194 -18.82 6.75 -5.68
CA HIS A 194 -18.98 6.71 -7.12
C HIS A 194 -17.89 7.53 -7.80
N ASP A 195 -17.42 7.11 -8.98
CA ASP A 195 -16.32 7.77 -9.70
C ASP A 195 -16.44 7.48 -11.21
N ASN A 196 -17.55 7.94 -11.83
CA ASN A 196 -17.81 7.75 -13.26
C ASN A 196 -18.13 9.07 -13.99
N VAL A 197 -17.71 10.19 -13.42
CA VAL A 197 -17.84 11.50 -14.10
C VAL A 197 -16.61 11.72 -14.97
N PHE A 198 -16.81 11.84 -16.30
CA PHE A 198 -15.71 12.10 -17.23
C PHE A 198 -15.33 13.56 -17.22
N GLY A 199 -14.04 13.83 -17.43
CA GLY A 199 -13.48 15.17 -17.33
C GLY A 199 -12.30 15.40 -18.28
N GLU A 200 -11.58 16.46 -17.99
CA GLU A 200 -10.39 16.93 -18.70
C GLU A 200 -9.10 16.44 -17.99
N PRO A 201 -7.91 16.52 -18.64
CA PRO A 201 -6.65 16.04 -18.04
C PRO A 201 -6.33 16.69 -16.68
N HIS A 202 -6.58 17.99 -16.52
CA HIS A 202 -6.32 18.71 -15.28
C HIS A 202 -7.24 18.22 -14.14
N GLU A 203 -8.52 17.95 -14.45
CA GLU A 203 -9.47 17.42 -13.49
C GLU A 203 -9.06 15.99 -13.06
N ASP A 204 -8.58 15.17 -14.02
CA ASP A 204 -8.07 13.82 -13.71
C ASP A 204 -6.79 13.88 -12.85
N ALA A 205 -5.94 14.89 -13.03
CA ALA A 205 -4.78 15.13 -12.19
C ALA A 205 -5.20 15.46 -10.74
N LEU A 206 -6.11 16.42 -10.58
CA LEU A 206 -6.54 16.96 -9.28
C LEU A 206 -7.21 15.91 -8.38
N ARG A 207 -7.95 14.95 -8.95
CA ARG A 207 -8.60 13.88 -8.17
C ARG A 207 -7.68 12.76 -7.70
N ARG A 208 -6.43 12.69 -8.20
CA ARG A 208 -5.46 11.64 -7.79
C ARG A 208 -5.03 11.84 -6.34
N ASP A 209 -4.37 10.83 -5.80
CA ASP A 209 -3.99 10.79 -4.38
C ASP A 209 -2.79 11.70 -4.04
N PHE A 210 -1.70 11.53 -4.77
CA PHE A 210 -0.42 12.21 -4.50
C PHE A 210 0.10 12.91 -5.74
N THR A 211 0.79 14.03 -5.53
CA THR A 211 1.38 14.87 -6.58
C THR A 211 2.28 14.07 -7.51
N ILE A 212 3.12 13.18 -6.96
CA ILE A 212 4.02 12.30 -7.70
C ILE A 212 3.29 11.31 -8.63
N ASN A 213 1.99 11.08 -8.43
CA ASN A 213 1.14 10.24 -9.28
C ASN A 213 0.23 11.06 -10.20
N GLY A 214 0.24 12.39 -10.08
CA GLY A 214 -0.58 13.31 -10.87
C GLY A 214 0.05 13.75 -12.19
N LEU A 215 1.15 13.14 -12.60
CA LEU A 215 1.91 13.47 -13.79
C LEU A 215 1.42 12.72 -15.03
N PHE A 216 1.47 13.40 -16.18
CA PHE A 216 1.16 12.86 -17.49
C PHE A 216 2.40 12.92 -18.37
N TYR A 217 2.74 11.85 -19.06
CA TYR A 217 3.85 11.84 -20.02
C TYR A 217 3.33 11.74 -21.43
N ASP A 218 3.70 12.73 -22.24
CA ASP A 218 3.45 12.77 -23.66
C ASP A 218 4.63 12.13 -24.42
N SER A 219 4.36 10.99 -25.04
CA SER A 219 5.37 10.24 -25.78
C SER A 219 5.69 10.80 -27.16
N GLU A 220 4.96 11.80 -27.68
CA GLU A 220 5.26 12.45 -28.95
C GLU A 220 6.14 13.68 -28.75
N SER A 221 5.81 14.53 -27.79
CA SER A 221 6.61 15.71 -27.44
C SER A 221 7.76 15.41 -26.46
N HIS A 222 7.85 14.17 -25.94
CA HIS A 222 8.80 13.75 -24.90
C HIS A 222 8.78 14.68 -23.69
N SER A 223 7.58 15.06 -23.25
CA SER A 223 7.39 16.00 -22.15
C SER A 223 6.49 15.47 -21.06
N VAL A 224 6.70 15.95 -19.84
CA VAL A 224 5.81 15.75 -18.69
C VAL A 224 4.92 16.95 -18.52
N ILE A 225 3.62 16.70 -18.45
CA ILE A 225 2.58 17.69 -18.22
C ILE A 225 2.18 17.59 -16.74
N ASP A 226 2.33 18.66 -16.00
CA ASP A 226 2.15 18.73 -14.55
C ASP A 226 1.13 19.81 -14.16
N TYR A 227 -0.01 19.40 -13.62
CA TYR A 227 -1.06 20.28 -13.13
C TYR A 227 -1.03 20.48 -11.61
N VAL A 228 -0.20 19.70 -10.89
CA VAL A 228 -0.30 19.56 -9.42
C VAL A 228 1.01 19.78 -8.68
N GLY A 229 2.08 20.16 -9.38
CA GLY A 229 3.41 20.37 -8.80
C GLY A 229 4.17 19.07 -8.52
N GLY A 230 3.78 17.97 -9.16
CA GLY A 230 4.35 16.65 -8.96
C GLY A 230 5.80 16.52 -9.36
N MET A 231 6.27 17.25 -10.39
CA MET A 231 7.68 17.28 -10.79
C MET A 231 8.60 17.75 -9.67
N LYS A 232 8.19 18.82 -8.97
CA LYS A 232 8.93 19.35 -7.81
C LYS A 232 9.06 18.29 -6.73
N ASP A 233 7.98 17.57 -6.43
CA ASP A 233 7.96 16.55 -5.38
C ASP A 233 8.70 15.26 -5.78
N VAL A 234 8.70 14.88 -7.07
CA VAL A 234 9.55 13.79 -7.59
C VAL A 234 11.03 14.15 -7.42
N LEU A 235 11.45 15.35 -7.85
CA LEU A 235 12.82 15.82 -7.72
C LEU A 235 13.23 16.01 -6.25
N GLY A 236 12.32 16.53 -5.42
CA GLY A 236 12.50 16.69 -3.97
C GLY A 236 12.40 15.39 -3.19
N ARG A 237 12.02 14.28 -3.84
CA ARG A 237 11.80 12.97 -3.21
C ARG A 237 10.80 13.03 -2.05
N VAL A 238 9.63 13.64 -2.27
CA VAL A 238 8.61 13.87 -1.24
C VAL A 238 7.27 13.27 -1.66
N VAL A 239 6.60 12.60 -0.73
CA VAL A 239 5.20 12.17 -0.86
C VAL A 239 4.31 13.29 -0.32
N ARG A 240 3.55 13.94 -1.21
CA ARG A 240 2.60 15.02 -0.89
C ARG A 240 1.24 14.71 -1.50
N THR A 241 0.15 14.95 -0.76
CA THR A 241 -1.22 14.84 -1.28
C THR A 241 -1.55 15.96 -2.26
N ILE A 242 -2.42 15.66 -3.21
CA ILE A 242 -3.05 16.66 -4.03
C ILE A 242 -4.24 17.21 -3.25
N GLY A 243 -4.18 18.49 -2.84
CA GLY A 243 -5.14 19.10 -1.92
C GLY A 243 -4.83 18.88 -0.44
N ALA A 244 -5.71 19.36 0.43
CA ALA A 244 -5.51 19.32 1.88
C ALA A 244 -5.48 17.89 2.42
N PRO A 245 -4.41 17.46 3.12
CA PRO A 245 -4.23 16.07 3.53
C PRO A 245 -5.38 15.53 4.39
N ASP A 246 -5.89 16.32 5.34
CA ASP A 246 -7.00 15.92 6.21
C ASP A 246 -8.26 15.57 5.42
N MET A 247 -8.62 16.39 4.44
CA MET A 247 -9.77 16.13 3.58
C MET A 247 -9.55 14.88 2.74
N ARG A 248 -8.37 14.74 2.13
CA ARG A 248 -8.02 13.63 1.26
C ARG A 248 -8.02 12.29 2.00
N PHE A 249 -7.65 12.25 3.29
CA PHE A 249 -7.70 11.04 4.11
C PHE A 249 -9.11 10.71 4.60
N ARG A 250 -9.98 11.71 4.81
CA ARG A 250 -11.39 11.47 5.09
C ARG A 250 -12.16 10.95 3.88
N GLU A 251 -11.84 11.43 2.67
CA GLU A 251 -12.45 10.94 1.42
C GLU A 251 -12.10 9.47 1.12
N ASP A 252 -10.84 9.11 1.31
CA ASP A 252 -10.35 7.73 1.14
C ASP A 252 -9.22 7.44 2.13
N PRO A 253 -9.54 6.90 3.31
CA PRO A 253 -8.54 6.61 4.35
C PRO A 253 -7.43 5.66 3.91
N VAL A 254 -7.67 4.82 2.90
CA VAL A 254 -6.65 3.91 2.34
C VAL A 254 -5.46 4.68 1.77
N ARG A 255 -5.62 5.96 1.44
CA ARG A 255 -4.51 6.83 1.00
C ARG A 255 -3.41 6.94 2.05
N ILE A 256 -3.72 6.81 3.35
CA ILE A 256 -2.72 6.78 4.43
C ILE A 256 -1.73 5.62 4.21
N LEU A 257 -2.25 4.41 3.96
CA LEU A 257 -1.41 3.24 3.70
C LEU A 257 -0.63 3.36 2.38
N ARG A 258 -1.22 4.04 1.40
CA ARG A 258 -0.55 4.34 0.13
C ARG A 258 0.60 5.32 0.30
N ALA A 259 0.47 6.35 1.18
CA ALA A 259 1.55 7.26 1.53
C ALA A 259 2.73 6.49 2.16
N ILE A 260 2.45 5.63 3.14
CA ILE A 260 3.44 4.74 3.74
C ILE A 260 4.15 3.90 2.69
N LYS A 261 3.38 3.24 1.81
CA LYS A 261 3.90 2.40 0.74
C LYS A 261 4.84 3.16 -0.20
N PHE A 262 4.45 4.34 -0.67
CA PHE A 262 5.28 5.12 -1.58
C PHE A 262 6.54 5.63 -0.91
N SER A 263 6.42 6.15 0.32
CA SER A 263 7.58 6.56 1.11
C SER A 263 8.57 5.41 1.32
N ALA A 264 8.09 4.25 1.77
CA ALA A 264 8.95 3.11 2.04
C ALA A 264 9.59 2.52 0.78
N ARG A 265 8.76 2.22 -0.24
CA ARG A 265 9.22 1.51 -1.45
C ARG A 265 10.13 2.35 -2.34
N LEU A 266 9.88 3.65 -2.45
CA LEU A 266 10.59 4.54 -3.36
C LEU A 266 11.67 5.36 -2.64
N ASP A 267 11.84 5.13 -1.35
CA ASP A 267 12.74 5.90 -0.47
C ASP A 267 12.48 7.41 -0.54
N LEU A 268 11.20 7.80 -0.42
CA LEU A 268 10.77 9.18 -0.40
C LEU A 268 10.48 9.64 1.03
N GLY A 269 10.74 10.91 1.32
CA GLY A 269 10.24 11.56 2.53
C GLY A 269 8.72 11.71 2.48
N ILE A 270 8.09 11.89 3.63
CA ILE A 270 6.68 12.28 3.73
C ILE A 270 6.66 13.78 4.09
N ASP A 271 5.86 14.56 3.37
CA ASP A 271 5.64 15.96 3.68
C ASP A 271 5.13 16.12 5.13
N PRO A 272 5.62 17.09 5.92
CA PRO A 272 5.22 17.25 7.32
C PRO A 272 3.71 17.36 7.52
N ASP A 273 3.00 18.13 6.69
CA ASP A 273 1.54 18.28 6.80
C ASP A 273 0.82 16.95 6.51
N VAL A 274 1.35 16.16 5.56
CA VAL A 274 0.83 14.82 5.27
C VAL A 274 1.08 13.86 6.43
N TYR A 275 2.27 13.91 7.05
CA TYR A 275 2.59 13.09 8.21
C TYR A 275 1.68 13.41 9.41
N ASP A 276 1.51 14.68 9.72
CA ASP A 276 0.66 15.13 10.82
C ASP A 276 -0.81 14.71 10.59
N ALA A 277 -1.30 14.86 9.36
CA ALA A 277 -2.64 14.41 8.98
C ALA A 277 -2.79 12.87 9.05
N MET A 278 -1.76 12.09 8.69
CA MET A 278 -1.78 10.62 8.85
C MET A 278 -1.96 10.24 10.31
N VAL A 279 -1.23 10.89 11.22
CA VAL A 279 -1.36 10.65 12.67
C VAL A 279 -2.73 11.09 13.19
N ALA A 280 -3.23 12.24 12.75
CA ALA A 280 -4.52 12.77 13.19
C ALA A 280 -5.72 11.96 12.68
N GLN A 281 -5.66 11.46 11.43
CA GLN A 281 -6.76 10.78 10.75
C GLN A 281 -6.61 9.25 10.70
N ARG A 282 -5.67 8.65 11.45
CA ARG A 282 -5.43 7.20 11.41
C ARG A 282 -6.69 6.37 11.73
N ASP A 283 -7.56 6.88 12.61
CA ASP A 283 -8.76 6.18 13.04
C ASP A 283 -9.81 6.08 11.92
N GLU A 284 -9.74 6.96 10.91
CA GLU A 284 -10.57 6.88 9.70
C GLU A 284 -10.33 5.58 8.91
N LEU A 285 -9.17 4.92 9.08
CA LEU A 285 -8.91 3.61 8.47
C LEU A 285 -9.99 2.58 8.82
N ALA A 286 -10.57 2.64 10.01
CA ALA A 286 -11.65 1.74 10.42
C ALA A 286 -12.92 1.87 9.56
N ARG A 287 -13.11 3.02 8.87
CA ARG A 287 -14.25 3.26 7.96
C ARG A 287 -14.03 2.71 6.55
N ALA A 288 -12.80 2.35 6.21
CA ALA A 288 -12.48 1.84 4.88
C ALA A 288 -13.00 0.41 4.69
N ALA A 289 -13.25 0.02 3.43
CA ALA A 289 -13.66 -1.34 3.12
C ALA A 289 -12.57 -2.34 3.53
N ARG A 290 -12.88 -3.25 4.44
CA ARG A 290 -11.95 -4.24 5.02
C ARG A 290 -11.14 -5.02 3.98
N PRO A 291 -11.71 -5.51 2.84
CA PRO A 291 -10.91 -6.16 1.81
C PRO A 291 -9.88 -5.25 1.13
N ARG A 292 -10.15 -3.93 1.06
CA ARG A 292 -9.16 -2.96 0.56
C ARG A 292 -8.03 -2.76 1.56
N LEU A 293 -8.33 -2.74 2.86
CA LEU A 293 -7.31 -2.69 3.92
C LEU A 293 -6.38 -3.90 3.86
N LEU A 294 -6.94 -5.11 3.77
CA LEU A 294 -6.14 -6.33 3.62
C LEU A 294 -5.23 -6.26 2.40
N GLU A 295 -5.77 -5.84 1.24
CA GLU A 295 -4.96 -5.75 0.02
C GLU A 295 -3.82 -4.74 0.17
N GLU A 296 -4.02 -3.57 0.78
CA GLU A 296 -2.92 -2.63 1.01
C GLU A 296 -1.92 -3.17 2.04
N VAL A 297 -2.34 -3.83 3.12
CA VAL A 297 -1.45 -4.52 4.06
C VAL A 297 -0.58 -5.55 3.33
N LEU A 298 -1.17 -6.36 2.46
CA LEU A 298 -0.43 -7.32 1.64
C LEU A 298 0.50 -6.63 0.64
N ARG A 299 0.13 -5.47 0.10
CA ARG A 299 1.00 -4.65 -0.76
C ARG A 299 2.19 -4.08 -0.02
N LEU A 300 2.04 -3.72 1.26
CA LEU A 300 3.18 -3.33 2.11
C LEU A 300 4.16 -4.49 2.27
N LEU A 301 3.67 -5.72 2.46
CA LEU A 301 4.50 -6.93 2.58
C LEU A 301 5.18 -7.32 1.25
N ARG A 302 4.48 -7.23 0.13
CA ARG A 302 4.98 -7.61 -1.21
C ARG A 302 5.91 -6.55 -1.84
N GLY A 303 5.99 -5.36 -1.23
CA GLY A 303 6.61 -4.17 -1.82
C GLY A 303 8.12 -4.22 -1.95
N GLY A 304 8.82 -5.04 -1.15
CA GLY A 304 10.28 -5.07 -1.04
C GLY A 304 10.84 -3.96 -0.14
N ALA A 305 9.99 -3.38 0.70
CA ALA A 305 10.32 -2.43 1.76
C ALA A 305 9.35 -2.64 2.94
N SER A 306 9.10 -3.91 3.28
CA SER A 306 8.11 -4.27 4.29
C SER A 306 8.52 -3.80 5.68
N HIS A 307 9.79 -3.91 6.05
CA HIS A 307 10.30 -3.39 7.32
C HIS A 307 9.98 -1.90 7.49
N ARG A 308 10.41 -1.07 6.55
CA ARG A 308 10.16 0.39 6.61
C ARG A 308 8.67 0.72 6.57
N SER A 309 7.87 -0.05 5.80
CA SER A 309 6.42 0.15 5.71
C SER A 309 5.73 -0.11 7.05
N PHE A 310 6.03 -1.23 7.71
CA PHE A 310 5.41 -1.57 8.99
C PHE A 310 5.96 -0.73 10.14
N TRP A 311 7.22 -0.30 10.07
CA TRP A 311 7.79 0.66 11.01
C TRP A 311 7.04 2.01 10.96
N LEU A 312 6.82 2.55 9.75
CA LEU A 312 6.03 3.77 9.55
C LEU A 312 4.58 3.59 10.01
N ALA A 313 3.95 2.45 9.72
CA ALA A 313 2.59 2.16 10.16
C ALA A 313 2.49 2.09 11.69
N TRP A 314 3.51 1.58 12.36
CA TRP A 314 3.60 1.55 13.82
C TRP A 314 3.86 2.94 14.39
N GLU A 315 4.83 3.68 13.86
CA GLU A 315 5.20 5.02 14.32
C GLU A 315 4.02 6.01 14.21
N THR A 316 3.26 5.95 13.13
CA THR A 316 2.07 6.80 12.93
C THR A 316 0.84 6.33 13.71
N GLY A 317 0.90 5.16 14.37
CA GLY A 317 -0.21 4.55 15.08
C GLY A 317 -1.23 3.83 14.18
N CYS A 318 -1.04 3.84 12.85
CA CYS A 318 -1.93 3.16 11.91
C CYS A 318 -2.00 1.65 12.15
N LEU A 319 -0.87 1.04 12.59
CA LEU A 319 -0.83 -0.39 12.89
C LEU A 319 -1.78 -0.76 14.04
N GLY A 320 -1.96 0.13 15.02
CA GLY A 320 -2.91 -0.07 16.13
C GLY A 320 -4.37 -0.13 15.69
N VAL A 321 -4.71 0.52 14.58
CA VAL A 321 -6.05 0.47 13.97
C VAL A 321 -6.21 -0.77 13.09
N LEU A 322 -5.16 -1.16 12.36
CA LEU A 322 -5.20 -2.27 11.40
C LEU A 322 -5.08 -3.63 12.06
N ILE A 323 -4.11 -3.80 12.95
CA ILE A 323 -3.78 -5.07 13.62
C ILE A 323 -3.40 -4.76 15.08
N PRO A 324 -4.38 -4.44 15.95
CA PRO A 324 -4.12 -4.09 17.35
C PRO A 324 -3.28 -5.15 18.08
N GLN A 325 -3.54 -6.43 17.78
CA GLN A 325 -2.86 -7.57 18.38
C GLN A 325 -1.36 -7.56 18.11
N LEU A 326 -0.95 -7.08 16.92
CA LEU A 326 0.46 -6.91 16.59
C LEU A 326 1.03 -5.65 17.22
N ALA A 327 0.30 -4.54 17.18
CA ALA A 327 0.76 -3.27 17.72
C ALA A 327 1.04 -3.32 19.23
N MET A 328 0.22 -4.06 19.98
CA MET A 328 0.41 -4.24 21.45
C MET A 328 1.70 -4.97 21.80
N HIS A 329 2.26 -5.79 20.90
CA HIS A 329 3.50 -6.52 21.12
C HIS A 329 4.76 -5.75 20.71
N LEU A 330 4.58 -4.58 20.08
CA LEU A 330 5.69 -3.77 19.59
C LEU A 330 6.05 -2.68 20.63
N ASP A 331 7.15 -2.91 21.31
CA ASP A 331 7.88 -1.90 22.09
C ASP A 331 9.28 -1.77 21.47
N ASP A 332 9.86 -0.58 21.49
CA ASP A 332 11.14 -0.24 20.85
C ASP A 332 12.27 -1.23 21.19
N ASP A 333 12.29 -1.73 22.41
CA ASP A 333 13.36 -2.60 22.92
C ASP A 333 12.92 -4.07 23.11
N SER A 334 11.68 -4.42 22.71
CA SER A 334 11.20 -5.78 22.91
C SER A 334 11.91 -6.79 22.02
N ALA A 335 12.07 -8.01 22.52
CA ALA A 335 12.61 -9.12 21.74
C ALA A 335 11.68 -9.48 20.56
N LEU A 336 10.37 -9.28 20.74
CA LEU A 336 9.35 -9.53 19.73
C LEU A 336 9.44 -8.52 18.59
N ALA A 337 9.60 -7.23 18.90
CA ALA A 337 9.82 -6.19 17.90
C ALA A 337 11.07 -6.50 17.06
N ARG A 338 12.20 -6.82 17.71
CA ARG A 338 13.43 -7.17 16.98
C ARG A 338 13.25 -8.36 16.05
N ARG A 339 12.51 -9.39 16.49
CA ARG A 339 12.23 -10.57 15.65
C ARG A 339 11.32 -10.23 14.47
N LEU A 340 10.30 -9.39 14.68
CA LEU A 340 9.44 -8.93 13.60
C LEU A 340 10.24 -8.17 12.55
N TRP A 341 11.04 -7.19 12.97
CA TRP A 341 11.84 -6.39 12.05
C TRP A 341 12.81 -7.25 11.24
N ALA A 342 13.47 -8.19 11.88
CA ALA A 342 14.38 -9.13 11.20
C ALA A 342 13.65 -10.03 10.19
N ARG A 343 12.42 -10.48 10.49
CA ARG A 343 11.60 -11.25 9.52
C ARG A 343 11.21 -10.41 8.31
N LEU A 344 10.85 -9.14 8.53
CA LEU A 344 10.50 -8.24 7.45
C LEU A 344 11.73 -7.90 6.58
N ASP A 345 12.91 -7.75 7.18
CA ASP A 345 14.17 -7.63 6.43
C ASP A 345 14.45 -8.87 5.57
N ALA A 346 14.22 -10.08 6.13
CA ALA A 346 14.38 -11.31 5.37
C ALA A 346 13.38 -11.43 4.20
N ILE A 347 12.13 -10.97 4.38
CA ILE A 347 11.13 -10.89 3.30
C ILE A 347 11.59 -9.91 2.21
N ASP A 348 12.11 -8.75 2.61
CA ASP A 348 12.59 -7.74 1.66
C ASP A 348 13.80 -8.25 0.87
N ALA A 349 14.71 -9.01 1.50
CA ALA A 349 15.83 -9.67 0.83
C ALA A 349 15.35 -10.72 -0.20
N LEU A 350 14.40 -11.59 0.16
CA LEU A 350 13.79 -12.54 -0.78
C LEU A 350 13.20 -11.84 -2.01
N LYS A 351 12.57 -10.67 -1.79
CA LYS A 351 12.02 -9.89 -2.90
C LYS A 351 13.08 -9.31 -3.81
N GLN A 352 14.22 -8.89 -3.28
CA GLN A 352 15.37 -8.43 -4.06
C GLN A 352 15.93 -9.56 -4.93
N ASP A 353 15.95 -10.79 -4.41
CA ASP A 353 16.36 -12.00 -5.15
C ASP A 353 15.29 -12.49 -6.15
N GLY A 354 14.22 -11.73 -6.36
CA GLY A 354 13.14 -12.07 -7.29
C GLY A 354 12.16 -13.11 -6.77
N GLN A 355 12.28 -13.54 -5.52
CA GLN A 355 11.38 -14.48 -4.87
C GLN A 355 10.26 -13.73 -4.14
N LEU A 356 9.03 -14.19 -4.29
CA LEU A 356 7.88 -13.63 -3.59
C LEU A 356 7.10 -14.75 -2.89
N PRO A 357 7.16 -14.84 -1.56
CA PRO A 357 6.35 -15.80 -0.81
C PRO A 357 4.85 -15.60 -1.03
N SER A 358 4.06 -16.64 -0.78
CA SER A 358 2.59 -16.54 -0.82
C SER A 358 2.07 -15.55 0.24
N ASP A 359 0.88 -14.96 -0.01
CA ASP A 359 0.25 -14.04 0.93
C ASP A 359 0.06 -14.64 2.32
N ALA A 360 -0.21 -15.93 2.37
CA ALA A 360 -0.36 -16.66 3.63
C ALA A 360 0.97 -16.74 4.40
N VAL A 361 2.09 -16.92 3.71
CA VAL A 361 3.44 -16.92 4.32
C VAL A 361 3.81 -15.51 4.79
N LEU A 362 3.60 -14.51 3.95
CA LEU A 362 3.89 -13.11 4.31
C LEU A 362 3.11 -12.68 5.56
N PHE A 363 1.82 -13.00 5.59
CA PHE A 363 0.96 -12.67 6.72
C PHE A 363 1.28 -13.54 7.96
N ALA A 364 1.64 -14.81 7.77
CA ALA A 364 2.11 -15.68 8.85
C ALA A 364 3.39 -15.14 9.48
N ALA A 365 4.36 -14.68 8.67
CA ALA A 365 5.60 -14.07 9.17
C ALA A 365 5.32 -12.78 9.98
N LEU A 366 4.34 -11.97 9.54
CA LEU A 366 3.90 -10.77 10.25
C LEU A 366 3.30 -11.12 11.61
N MET A 367 2.42 -12.13 11.66
CA MET A 367 1.63 -12.49 12.84
C MET A 367 2.27 -13.57 13.72
N LEU A 368 3.46 -14.08 13.36
CA LEU A 368 4.07 -15.23 14.05
C LEU A 368 4.25 -14.97 15.55
N GLY A 369 4.76 -13.81 15.96
CA GLY A 369 4.94 -13.45 17.36
C GLY A 369 3.62 -13.45 18.15
N PRO A 370 2.63 -12.64 17.74
CA PRO A 370 1.30 -12.66 18.39
C PRO A 370 0.66 -14.05 18.45
N ILE A 371 0.81 -14.86 17.40
CA ILE A 371 0.26 -16.24 17.40
C ILE A 371 1.02 -17.14 18.38
N GLU A 372 2.37 -17.08 18.41
CA GLU A 372 3.18 -17.87 19.35
C GLU A 372 2.83 -17.53 20.80
N ASP A 373 2.67 -16.25 21.11
CA ASP A 373 2.29 -15.80 22.46
C ASP A 373 0.87 -16.23 22.83
N ALA A 374 -0.09 -16.09 21.91
CA ALA A 374 -1.47 -16.47 22.15
C ALA A 374 -1.65 -17.98 22.42
N VAL A 375 -0.83 -18.82 21.78
CA VAL A 375 -0.93 -20.28 21.96
C VAL A 375 0.00 -20.82 23.05
N HIS A 376 0.89 -19.98 23.60
CA HIS A 376 1.89 -20.40 24.59
C HIS A 376 1.25 -20.79 25.92
N GLY A 377 1.43 -22.04 26.35
CA GLY A 377 0.90 -22.52 27.63
C GLY A 377 -0.61 -22.79 27.64
N GLU A 378 -1.31 -22.55 26.54
CA GLU A 378 -2.75 -22.77 26.46
C GLU A 378 -3.10 -24.27 26.42
N ARG A 379 -4.22 -24.63 27.08
CA ARG A 379 -4.75 -26.02 27.07
C ARG A 379 -5.29 -26.39 25.70
N ASP A 380 -5.89 -25.44 25.01
CA ASP A 380 -6.40 -25.57 23.64
C ASP A 380 -5.74 -24.51 22.74
N PRO A 381 -4.54 -24.80 22.20
CA PRO A 381 -3.84 -23.87 21.32
C PRO A 381 -4.63 -23.54 20.05
N LEU A 382 -5.51 -24.44 19.59
CA LEU A 382 -6.31 -24.21 18.40
C LEU A 382 -7.39 -23.16 18.65
N ALA A 383 -8.09 -23.25 19.78
CA ALA A 383 -9.06 -22.24 20.18
C ALA A 383 -8.41 -20.87 20.41
N ALA A 384 -7.22 -20.82 21.01
CA ALA A 384 -6.45 -19.60 21.21
C ALA A 384 -6.04 -18.95 19.86
N TYR A 385 -5.54 -19.74 18.91
CA TYR A 385 -5.27 -19.31 17.55
C TYR A 385 -6.53 -18.75 16.87
N ASP A 386 -7.63 -19.50 16.95
CA ASP A 386 -8.89 -19.09 16.31
C ASP A 386 -9.41 -17.80 16.90
N GLY A 387 -9.35 -17.60 18.22
CA GLY A 387 -9.76 -16.36 18.89
C GLY A 387 -8.93 -15.16 18.42
N LEU A 388 -7.59 -15.25 18.44
CA LEU A 388 -6.71 -14.19 17.94
C LEU A 388 -7.01 -13.85 16.47
N MET A 389 -7.13 -14.87 15.62
CA MET A 389 -7.31 -14.65 14.19
C MET A 389 -8.72 -14.21 13.83
N ASP A 390 -9.75 -14.48 14.64
CA ASP A 390 -11.10 -13.99 14.41
C ASP A 390 -11.17 -12.47 14.57
N ASP A 391 -10.46 -11.90 15.55
CA ASP A 391 -10.33 -10.46 15.72
C ASP A 391 -9.66 -9.83 14.48
N VAL A 392 -8.59 -10.46 13.96
CA VAL A 392 -7.89 -9.98 12.74
C VAL A 392 -8.80 -10.11 11.50
N VAL A 393 -9.59 -11.18 11.42
CA VAL A 393 -10.59 -11.35 10.34
C VAL A 393 -11.66 -10.28 10.44
N GLU A 394 -12.09 -9.92 11.63
CA GLU A 394 -13.06 -8.84 11.83
C GLU A 394 -12.53 -7.50 11.32
N THR A 395 -11.26 -7.18 11.55
CA THR A 395 -10.66 -5.92 11.12
C THR A 395 -10.32 -5.90 9.63
N LEU A 396 -9.71 -6.97 9.09
CA LEU A 396 -9.14 -6.99 7.74
C LEU A 396 -9.90 -7.86 6.74
N ALA A 397 -10.95 -8.57 7.14
CA ALA A 397 -11.66 -9.54 6.29
C ALA A 397 -10.75 -10.61 5.66
N VAL A 398 -9.81 -11.15 6.44
CA VAL A 398 -8.90 -12.21 5.97
C VAL A 398 -9.71 -13.41 5.49
N PRO A 399 -9.51 -13.91 4.24
CA PRO A 399 -10.27 -15.03 3.71
C PRO A 399 -10.05 -16.32 4.53
N ARG A 400 -11.12 -17.09 4.73
CA ARG A 400 -11.06 -18.36 5.51
C ARG A 400 -9.94 -19.28 5.05
N ARG A 401 -9.75 -19.44 3.74
CA ARG A 401 -8.65 -20.26 3.19
C ARG A 401 -7.28 -19.77 3.61
N MET A 402 -7.10 -18.45 3.66
CA MET A 402 -5.86 -17.84 4.09
C MET A 402 -5.65 -18.06 5.60
N LYS A 403 -6.67 -17.86 6.46
CA LYS A 403 -6.63 -18.17 7.89
C LYS A 403 -6.21 -19.64 8.13
N GLU A 404 -6.85 -20.60 7.43
CA GLU A 404 -6.53 -22.03 7.53
C GLU A 404 -5.09 -22.32 7.06
N ARG A 405 -4.63 -21.68 5.98
CA ARG A 405 -3.27 -21.83 5.46
C ARG A 405 -2.23 -21.31 6.46
N ILE A 406 -2.43 -20.11 7.02
CA ILE A 406 -1.58 -19.50 8.06
C ILE A 406 -1.46 -20.47 9.25
N ARG A 407 -2.56 -20.99 9.75
CA ARG A 407 -2.57 -22.00 10.83
C ARG A 407 -1.67 -23.18 10.52
N ASN A 408 -1.86 -23.82 9.37
CA ASN A 408 -1.11 -24.99 8.98
C ASN A 408 0.40 -24.71 8.87
N VAL A 409 0.75 -23.56 8.31
CA VAL A 409 2.13 -23.09 8.12
C VAL A 409 2.79 -22.81 9.47
N VAL A 410 2.11 -22.13 10.40
CA VAL A 410 2.65 -21.80 11.73
C VAL A 410 2.79 -23.07 12.59
N TYR A 411 1.78 -23.94 12.63
CA TYR A 411 1.88 -25.17 13.42
C TYR A 411 2.93 -26.15 12.90
N ALA A 412 3.28 -26.09 11.61
CA ALA A 412 4.34 -26.89 11.03
C ALA A 412 5.74 -26.52 11.57
N GLN A 413 5.96 -25.30 12.05
CA GLN A 413 7.29 -24.79 12.40
C GLN A 413 8.01 -25.65 13.45
N ARG A 414 7.32 -26.09 14.50
CA ARG A 414 7.91 -26.98 15.53
C ARG A 414 8.42 -28.29 14.94
N ARG A 415 7.69 -28.86 13.97
CA ARG A 415 8.06 -30.11 13.33
C ARG A 415 9.25 -29.93 12.38
N LEU A 416 9.25 -28.80 11.63
CA LEU A 416 10.37 -28.41 10.76
C LEU A 416 11.65 -28.22 11.58
N ALA A 417 11.58 -27.53 12.72
CA ALA A 417 12.70 -27.33 13.62
C ALA A 417 13.28 -28.65 14.18
N SER A 418 12.45 -29.67 14.34
CA SER A 418 12.92 -31.01 14.81
C SER A 418 13.59 -31.84 13.71
N GLY A 419 13.54 -31.43 12.45
CA GLY A 419 14.04 -32.17 11.28
C GLY A 419 13.25 -33.45 10.94
N LYS A 420 12.18 -33.76 11.70
CA LYS A 420 11.37 -34.98 11.50
C LYS A 420 10.24 -34.73 10.51
N LEU A 421 10.57 -34.60 9.23
CA LEU A 421 9.62 -34.18 8.19
C LEU A 421 8.55 -35.26 7.90
N GLY A 422 8.96 -36.53 7.69
CA GLY A 422 8.06 -37.64 7.43
C GLY A 422 7.03 -37.34 6.32
N THR A 423 5.76 -37.69 6.58
CA THR A 423 4.66 -37.46 5.62
C THR A 423 4.28 -36.00 5.42
N MET A 424 4.86 -35.05 6.18
CA MET A 424 4.56 -33.63 6.06
C MET A 424 5.01 -33.07 4.71
N THR A 425 6.08 -33.60 4.12
CA THR A 425 6.58 -33.20 2.79
C THR A 425 5.55 -33.42 1.68
N ARG A 426 4.56 -34.27 1.88
CA ARG A 426 3.46 -34.52 0.93
C ARG A 426 2.25 -33.57 1.11
N ARG A 427 2.27 -32.71 2.13
CA ARG A 427 1.18 -31.77 2.38
C ARG A 427 1.27 -30.57 1.44
N ASP A 428 0.12 -30.09 0.97
CA ASP A 428 0.00 -28.96 0.06
C ASP A 428 0.52 -27.63 0.63
N TYR A 429 0.65 -27.53 1.97
CA TYR A 429 1.19 -26.36 2.67
C TYR A 429 2.69 -26.49 3.01
N PHE A 430 3.36 -27.59 2.62
CA PHE A 430 4.76 -27.83 3.02
C PHE A 430 5.69 -26.74 2.51
N ASP A 431 5.57 -26.31 1.25
CA ASP A 431 6.42 -25.29 0.65
C ASP A 431 6.27 -23.94 1.35
N ASP A 432 5.04 -23.57 1.66
CA ASP A 432 4.77 -22.36 2.43
C ASP A 432 5.38 -22.45 3.85
N ALA A 433 5.26 -23.62 4.49
CA ALA A 433 5.82 -23.83 5.82
C ALA A 433 7.36 -23.82 5.81
N ALA A 434 7.99 -24.43 4.81
CA ALA A 434 9.44 -24.40 4.59
C ALA A 434 9.93 -22.97 4.32
N THR A 435 9.18 -22.19 3.52
CA THR A 435 9.50 -20.78 3.24
C THR A 435 9.45 -19.94 4.52
N LEU A 436 8.41 -20.08 5.34
CA LEU A 436 8.35 -19.38 6.63
C LEU A 436 9.51 -19.80 7.55
N PHE A 437 9.86 -21.09 7.55
CA PHE A 437 10.98 -21.57 8.33
C PHE A 437 12.33 -20.97 7.87
N ALA A 438 12.53 -20.85 6.56
CA ALA A 438 13.71 -20.19 5.99
C ALA A 438 13.78 -18.72 6.43
N ILE A 439 12.68 -17.98 6.33
CA ILE A 439 12.57 -16.59 6.82
C ILE A 439 12.95 -16.48 8.31
N GLU A 440 12.50 -17.43 9.14
CA GLU A 440 12.86 -17.48 10.57
C GLU A 440 14.34 -17.79 10.81
N CYS A 441 14.95 -18.69 10.02
CA CYS A 441 16.38 -18.96 10.10
C CYS A 441 17.18 -17.69 9.77
N ASP A 442 16.85 -17.02 8.68
CA ASP A 442 17.53 -15.80 8.25
C ASP A 442 17.37 -14.67 9.29
N ALA A 443 16.16 -14.48 9.80
CA ALA A 443 15.86 -13.48 10.84
C ALA A 443 16.64 -13.71 12.15
N ARG A 444 16.98 -14.95 12.45
CA ARG A 444 17.79 -15.32 13.63
C ARG A 444 19.29 -15.38 13.35
N GLY A 445 19.70 -15.24 12.10
CA GLY A 445 21.08 -15.51 11.68
C GLY A 445 21.48 -16.97 11.91
N ALA A 446 20.51 -17.89 11.90
CA ALA A 446 20.73 -19.31 12.09
C ALA A 446 20.97 -20.01 10.75
N PRO A 447 21.85 -21.03 10.71
CA PRO A 447 22.07 -21.78 9.47
C PRO A 447 20.76 -22.49 9.05
N ARG A 448 20.48 -22.47 7.76
CA ARG A 448 19.37 -23.25 7.20
C ARG A 448 19.76 -24.74 7.26
N PRO A 449 18.85 -25.63 7.70
CA PRO A 449 19.13 -27.08 7.68
C PRO A 449 19.19 -27.58 6.24
N GLY A 450 20.05 -28.57 5.97
CA GLY A 450 20.31 -29.10 4.63
C GLY A 450 19.06 -29.55 3.85
N TRP A 451 18.02 -30.03 4.55
CA TRP A 451 16.76 -30.40 3.90
C TRP A 451 15.98 -29.22 3.26
N LEU A 452 16.35 -27.96 3.55
CA LEU A 452 15.80 -26.77 2.89
C LEU A 452 16.49 -26.48 1.55
N ASP A 453 17.78 -26.81 1.44
CA ASP A 453 18.62 -26.53 0.28
C ASP A 453 18.67 -27.72 -0.70
N ASP A 454 18.30 -28.92 -0.22
CA ASP A 454 18.25 -30.11 -1.06
C ASP A 454 17.12 -29.93 -2.12
N GLU A 455 17.48 -30.00 -3.40
CA GLU A 455 16.51 -30.22 -4.47
C GLU A 455 15.64 -31.41 -4.07
N ARG A 456 14.32 -31.20 -4.01
CA ARG A 456 13.41 -32.30 -3.67
C ARG A 456 13.73 -33.50 -4.52
N PRO A 457 13.96 -34.69 -3.94
CA PRO A 457 13.95 -35.89 -4.76
C PRO A 457 12.59 -35.95 -5.47
N GLU A 458 12.59 -35.92 -6.78
CA GLU A 458 11.39 -36.18 -7.58
C GLU A 458 10.81 -37.48 -7.02
N VAL A 459 9.65 -37.35 -6.37
CA VAL A 459 8.93 -38.54 -5.87
C VAL A 459 8.44 -39.24 -7.13
N GLU A 460 9.19 -40.23 -7.60
CA GLU A 460 8.68 -41.17 -8.59
C GLU A 460 7.29 -41.60 -8.11
N ALA A 461 6.28 -41.31 -8.89
CA ALA A 461 4.92 -41.69 -8.63
C ALA A 461 4.93 -43.24 -8.56
N SER A 462 4.96 -43.79 -7.34
CA SER A 462 4.84 -45.24 -7.16
C SER A 462 3.47 -45.62 -7.70
N ASP A 463 3.45 -46.60 -8.59
CA ASP A 463 2.27 -47.23 -9.24
C ASP A 463 1.18 -47.74 -8.27
N GLU A 464 1.31 -47.49 -6.96
CA GLU A 464 0.37 -47.95 -5.93
C GLU A 464 -0.87 -47.01 -5.79
N ASP A 465 -0.89 -45.83 -6.37
CA ASP A 465 -2.03 -44.87 -6.31
C ASP A 465 -2.95 -44.95 -7.53
N ALA A 466 -2.92 -46.03 -8.30
CA ALA A 466 -3.91 -46.29 -9.33
C ALA A 466 -5.30 -46.42 -8.68
N PRO A 467 -6.33 -45.67 -9.12
CA PRO A 467 -7.64 -45.73 -8.49
C PRO A 467 -8.21 -47.15 -8.59
N ARG A 468 -8.35 -47.84 -7.43
CA ARG A 468 -9.01 -49.12 -7.35
C ARG A 468 -10.38 -49.03 -7.96
N ARG A 469 -10.53 -49.55 -9.21
CA ARG A 469 -11.83 -49.67 -9.91
C ARG A 469 -12.78 -50.45 -9.00
N ARG A 470 -13.79 -49.76 -8.45
CA ARG A 470 -14.92 -50.40 -7.75
C ARG A 470 -15.60 -51.34 -8.71
N ARG A 471 -15.40 -52.66 -8.52
CA ARG A 471 -16.16 -53.76 -9.15
C ARG A 471 -17.63 -53.58 -8.75
N ARG A 472 -18.45 -53.11 -9.70
CA ARG A 472 -19.91 -53.17 -9.62
C ARG A 472 -20.31 -54.65 -9.55
N ARG A 473 -20.70 -55.14 -8.38
CA ARG A 473 -21.42 -56.42 -8.24
C ARG A 473 -22.81 -56.22 -8.95
N ARG A 474 -22.97 -56.88 -10.09
CA ARG A 474 -24.28 -57.19 -10.64
C ARG A 474 -24.96 -58.16 -9.70
N ARG A 475 -26.12 -57.81 -9.14
CA ARG A 475 -27.09 -58.76 -8.59
C ARG A 475 -27.99 -59.20 -9.75
N HIS A 476 -28.07 -60.49 -9.91
CA HIS A 476 -29.16 -61.18 -10.62
C HIS A 476 -30.39 -61.21 -9.71
#